data_18809b20514a218f81edeed3fffef943
#
_entry.id   18809b20514a218f81edeed3fffef943
#
_cell.length_a   1.000
_cell.length_b   1.000
_cell.length_c   1.000
_cell.angle_alpha   90.00
_cell.angle_beta   90.00
_cell.angle_gamma   90.00
#
_symmetry.space_group_name_H-M   'P 1'
#
loop_
_entity.id
_entity.type
_entity.pdbx_description
1 polymer ?
#
loop_
_entity_poly.entity_id
_entity_poly.type
_entity_poly.pdbx_seq_one_letter_code
_entity_poly.pdbx_strand_id
1 'polypeptide(L)' 'QTEFDQSYYYSAKGEMISKARAHTEIVRNHNLTDQDFEMFLRDEGDRKTYDAQSVLNWLGY' A
#
# COMPACT_ATOMS: atom_id res chain seq x y z
N GLN A 1 4.43 7.17 -19.41
CA GLN A 1 4.23 7.09 -18.80
C GLN A 1 4.53 7.03 -17.93
N THR A 2 4.73 7.43 -17.67
CA THR A 2 4.98 7.26 -16.73
C THR A 2 4.31 6.96 -15.92
N GLU A 3 4.31 6.33 -15.65
CA GLU A 3 3.67 6.02 -15.01
C GLU A 3 3.62 6.11 -13.71
N PHE A 4 4.56 6.39 -13.00
CA PHE A 4 4.31 6.74 -11.75
C PHE A 4 3.47 7.83 -11.77
N ASP A 5 2.28 7.55 -11.51
CA ASP A 5 1.30 8.48 -11.62
C ASP A 5 1.09 9.03 -10.27
N GLN A 6 1.56 10.21 -10.00
CA GLN A 6 1.35 10.84 -8.75
C GLN A 6 -0.10 11.15 -8.48
N SER A 7 -0.93 11.23 -9.50
CA SER A 7 -2.35 11.45 -9.27
C SER A 7 -3.00 10.25 -8.60
N TYR A 8 -2.45 9.05 -8.79
CA TYR A 8 -2.92 7.88 -8.08
C TYR A 8 -2.66 8.03 -6.58
N TYR A 9 -1.49 8.52 -6.22
CA TYR A 9 -1.14 8.76 -4.83
C TYR A 9 -2.06 9.83 -4.21
N TYR A 10 -2.29 10.91 -4.93
CA TYR A 10 -3.11 11.98 -4.39
C TYR A 10 -4.58 11.58 -4.30
N SER A 11 -5.06 10.77 -5.21
CA SER A 11 -6.45 10.33 -5.15
C SER A 11 -6.68 9.34 -4.00
N ALA A 12 -5.62 8.78 -3.44
CA ALA A 12 -5.73 7.89 -2.28
C ALA A 12 -5.79 8.65 -0.96
N LYS A 13 -5.64 9.98 -0.99
CA LYS A 13 -5.61 10.76 0.22
C LYS A 13 -6.94 10.66 0.96
N GLY A 14 -6.89 10.31 2.23
CA GLY A 14 -8.09 10.18 3.04
C GLY A 14 -8.82 8.87 2.91
N GLU A 15 -8.34 7.98 2.04
CA GLU A 15 -8.96 6.69 1.84
C GLU A 15 -8.44 5.69 2.87
N MET A 16 -9.35 4.95 3.48
CA MET A 16 -8.95 3.87 4.37
C MET A 16 -9.26 2.54 3.67
N ILE A 17 -8.31 1.63 3.71
CA ILE A 17 -8.48 0.33 3.07
C ILE A 17 -8.29 -0.77 4.11
N SER A 18 -8.88 -1.93 3.84
CA SER A 18 -8.75 -3.06 4.73
C SER A 18 -7.35 -3.67 4.63
N LYS A 19 -6.98 -4.46 5.63
CA LYS A 19 -5.72 -5.19 5.59
C LYS A 19 -5.64 -6.08 4.35
N ALA A 20 -6.75 -6.72 3.98
CA ALA A 20 -6.80 -7.57 2.79
C ALA A 20 -6.53 -6.74 1.53
N ARG A 21 -7.06 -5.53 1.45
CA ARG A 21 -6.83 -4.66 0.31
C ARG A 21 -5.38 -4.20 0.28
N ALA A 22 -4.78 -3.90 1.45
CA ALA A 22 -3.38 -3.53 1.52
C ALA A 22 -2.50 -4.66 1.02
N HIS A 23 -2.84 -5.90 1.40
CA HIS A 23 -2.12 -7.07 0.92
C HIS A 23 -2.20 -7.16 -0.61
N THR A 24 -3.39 -6.96 -1.16
CA THR A 24 -3.59 -7.00 -2.61
C THR A 24 -2.75 -5.92 -3.31
N GLU A 25 -2.72 -4.72 -2.75
CA GLU A 25 -1.96 -3.64 -3.35
C GLU A 25 -0.46 -3.96 -3.36
N ILE A 26 0.04 -4.48 -2.26
CA ILE A 26 1.47 -4.72 -2.14
C ILE A 26 1.88 -5.94 -2.96
N VAL A 27 1.14 -7.04 -2.85
CA VAL A 27 1.57 -8.30 -3.44
C VAL A 27 1.16 -8.39 -4.90
N ARG A 28 -0.09 -8.05 -5.23
CA ARG A 28 -0.58 -8.22 -6.57
C ARG A 28 -0.21 -7.08 -7.49
N ASN A 29 -0.50 -5.86 -7.05
CA ASN A 29 -0.36 -4.70 -7.93
C ASN A 29 1.08 -4.27 -8.09
N HIS A 30 1.92 -4.54 -7.10
CA HIS A 30 3.32 -4.17 -7.15
C HIS A 30 4.24 -5.38 -7.27
N ASN A 31 3.65 -6.55 -7.45
CA ASN A 31 4.42 -7.76 -7.76
C ASN A 31 5.46 -8.09 -6.70
N LEU A 32 5.12 -7.86 -5.45
CA LEU A 32 6.00 -8.19 -4.32
C LEU A 32 5.54 -9.50 -3.70
N THR A 33 6.27 -9.97 -2.69
CA THR A 33 5.98 -11.25 -2.07
C THR A 33 5.24 -11.09 -0.76
N ASP A 34 4.72 -12.21 -0.23
CA ASP A 34 4.11 -12.21 1.09
C ASP A 34 5.10 -11.81 2.16
N GLN A 35 6.38 -12.11 1.97
CA GLN A 35 7.40 -11.67 2.89
C GLN A 35 7.50 -10.15 2.92
N ASP A 36 7.35 -9.51 1.79
CA ASP A 36 7.35 -8.05 1.72
C ASP A 36 6.16 -7.50 2.47
N PHE A 37 5.01 -8.17 2.37
CA PHE A 37 3.83 -7.74 3.13
C PHE A 37 4.08 -7.88 4.62
N GLU A 38 4.78 -8.92 5.06
CA GLU A 38 5.13 -9.06 6.46
C GLU A 38 6.04 -7.95 6.94
N MET A 39 6.95 -7.51 6.09
CA MET A 39 7.77 -6.35 6.43
C MET A 39 6.93 -5.09 6.57
N PHE A 40 5.94 -4.95 5.72
CA PHE A 40 4.99 -3.84 5.83
C PHE A 40 4.27 -3.88 7.18
N LEU A 41 3.81 -5.06 7.59
CA LEU A 41 3.14 -5.21 8.88
C LEU A 41 4.07 -4.89 10.04
N ARG A 42 5.35 -5.22 9.90
CA ARG A 42 6.32 -4.92 10.93
C ARG A 42 6.58 -3.41 11.02
N ASP A 43 6.65 -2.75 9.87
CA ASP A 43 6.93 -1.32 9.83
C ASP A 43 5.72 -0.48 10.22
N GLU A 44 4.53 -0.87 9.75
CA GLU A 44 3.32 -0.07 9.97
C GLU A 44 2.45 -0.59 11.09
N GLY A 45 2.71 -1.79 11.57
CA GLY A 45 1.89 -2.42 12.59
C GLY A 45 0.78 -3.26 11.96
N ASP A 46 0.34 -4.28 12.70
CA ASP A 46 -0.73 -5.17 12.23
C ASP A 46 -2.06 -4.54 12.62
N ARG A 47 -2.75 -3.96 11.68
CA ARG A 47 -4.01 -3.27 11.89
C ARG A 47 -5.08 -3.85 11.00
N LYS A 48 -6.33 -3.56 11.32
CA LYS A 48 -7.45 -4.00 10.48
C LYS A 48 -7.61 -3.13 9.25
N THR A 49 -7.23 -1.86 9.35
CA THR A 49 -7.33 -0.91 8.25
C THR A 49 -6.07 -0.07 8.17
N TYR A 50 -5.80 0.44 6.99
CA TYR A 50 -4.64 1.28 6.75
C TYR A 50 -5.05 2.46 5.89
N ASP A 51 -4.34 3.58 6.05
CA ASP A 51 -4.49 4.72 5.17
C ASP A 51 -3.86 4.33 3.83
N ALA A 52 -4.63 4.41 2.76
CA ALA A 52 -4.15 4.02 1.44
C ALA A 52 -2.90 4.81 1.05
N GLN A 53 -2.83 6.08 1.43
CA GLN A 53 -1.67 6.89 1.11
C GLN A 53 -0.42 6.40 1.85
N SER A 54 -0.60 5.91 3.08
CA SER A 54 0.52 5.33 3.83
C SER A 54 1.03 4.06 3.18
N VAL A 55 0.13 3.24 2.64
CA VAL A 55 0.54 2.04 1.91
C VAL A 55 1.36 2.43 0.68
N LEU A 56 0.90 3.41 -0.06
CA LEU A 56 1.62 3.87 -1.25
C LEU A 56 2.96 4.49 -0.89
N ASN A 57 3.01 5.24 0.21
CA ASN A 57 4.28 5.78 0.70
C ASN A 57 5.28 4.67 1.01
N TRP A 58 4.81 3.63 1.66
CA TRP A 58 5.68 2.50 1.97
C TRP A 58 6.21 1.85 0.69
N LEU A 59 5.39 1.84 -0.36
CA LEU A 59 5.78 1.28 -1.65
C LEU A 59 6.70 2.19 -2.46
N GLY A 60 6.90 3.43 -2.02
CA GLY A 60 7.83 4.34 -2.68
C GLY A 60 7.22 5.40 -3.57
N TYR A 61 5.93 5.61 -3.47
CA TYR A 61 5.30 6.65 -4.28
C TYR A 61 5.68 8.06 -3.81
#